data_5a10b8acc16abf8e246af8d2c3659d71
#
_entry.id   5a10b8acc16abf8e246af8d2c3659d71
#
_cell.length_a   1.000
_cell.length_b   1.000
_cell.length_c   1.000
_cell.angle_alpha   90.00
_cell.angle_beta   90.00
_cell.angle_gamma   90.00
#
_symmetry.space_group_name_H-M   'P 1'
#
loop_
_entity.id
_entity.type
_entity.pdbx_description
1 polymer ?
#
loop_
_entity_poly.entity_id
_entity_poly.type
_entity_poly.pdbx_seq_one_letter_code
_entity_poly.pdbx_strand_id
1 'polypeptide(L)'
;VGIGPNLTTTPADWPEELARTAGSLFPGGPAPVGRAALAGAIARELLALCPAFDCLDEYRSRCFVPGHWVTVCTAAETYAARAIAIDDNGALLVEREGGRRAALQHGEVSIRPTKTE
;
A
#
# COMPACT_ATOMS: atom_id res chain seq x y z
N VAL A 1 3.67 -5.09 -12.63
CA VAL A 1 3.47 -5.22 -11.17
C VAL A 1 4.69 -5.87 -10.57
N GLY A 2 5.20 -5.31 -9.47
CA GLY A 2 6.29 -5.88 -8.68
C GLY A 2 5.81 -6.16 -7.25
N ILE A 3 6.04 -7.37 -6.74
CA ILE A 3 5.68 -7.78 -5.38
C ILE A 3 6.92 -8.39 -4.74
N GLY A 4 7.41 -7.76 -3.67
CA GLY A 4 8.65 -8.17 -2.98
C GLY A 4 8.45 -8.32 -1.47
N PRO A 5 7.83 -9.42 -0.99
CA PRO A 5 7.69 -9.65 0.44
C PRO A 5 9.02 -10.03 1.08
N ASN A 6 9.31 -9.46 2.24
CA ASN A 6 10.41 -9.92 3.08
C ASN A 6 9.95 -11.17 3.84
N LEU A 7 10.73 -12.23 3.80
CA LEU A 7 10.33 -13.50 4.42
C LEU A 7 10.79 -13.61 5.87
N THR A 8 12.09 -13.52 6.11
CA THR A 8 12.70 -13.88 7.41
C THR A 8 13.60 -12.82 8.01
N THR A 9 13.78 -11.68 7.36
CA THR A 9 14.60 -10.58 7.86
C THR A 9 14.11 -10.11 9.23
N THR A 10 15.02 -9.98 10.19
CA THR A 10 14.70 -9.54 11.55
C THR A 10 14.73 -8.02 11.67
N PRO A 11 14.08 -7.43 12.68
CA PRO A 11 14.19 -5.98 12.93
C PRO A 11 15.62 -5.49 13.11
N ALA A 12 16.52 -6.32 13.62
CA ALA A 12 17.94 -5.99 13.82
C ALA A 12 18.73 -5.91 12.49
N ASP A 13 18.25 -6.52 11.44
CA ASP A 13 18.89 -6.54 10.12
C ASP A 13 18.43 -5.36 9.23
N TRP A 14 17.45 -4.56 9.69
CA TRP A 14 16.99 -3.39 8.97
C TRP A 14 17.85 -2.16 9.23
N PRO A 15 18.08 -1.30 8.23
CA PRO A 15 18.55 0.06 8.49
C PRO A 15 17.65 0.77 9.50
N GLU A 16 18.23 1.62 10.36
CA GLU A 16 17.53 2.28 11.45
C GLU A 16 16.23 3.00 10.99
N GLU A 17 16.28 3.63 9.83
CA GLU A 17 15.14 4.31 9.21
C GLU A 17 13.98 3.37 8.81
N LEU A 18 14.27 2.10 8.56
CA LEU A 18 13.28 1.09 8.17
C LEU A 18 12.85 0.20 9.34
N ALA A 19 13.62 0.13 10.42
CA ALA A 19 13.37 -0.78 11.54
C ALA A 19 11.97 -0.61 12.18
N ARG A 20 11.35 0.57 12.04
CA ARG A 20 10.01 0.86 12.58
C ARG A 20 8.88 0.68 11.58
N THR A 21 9.17 0.56 10.29
CA THR A 21 8.18 0.55 9.20
C THR A 21 8.24 -0.68 8.34
N ALA A 22 9.39 -1.35 8.28
CA ALA A 22 9.57 -2.60 7.55
C ALA A 22 9.21 -3.80 8.42
N GLY A 23 8.74 -4.85 7.78
CA GLY A 23 8.42 -6.12 8.44
C GLY A 23 8.66 -7.30 7.53
N SER A 24 8.66 -8.49 8.11
CA SER A 24 8.78 -9.76 7.40
C SER A 24 7.61 -10.67 7.76
N LEU A 25 7.28 -11.59 6.87
CA LEU A 25 6.20 -12.55 7.09
C LEU A 25 6.52 -13.52 8.25
N PHE A 26 7.79 -13.91 8.39
CA PHE A 26 8.28 -14.86 9.40
C PHE A 26 9.58 -14.35 10.03
N PRO A 27 9.56 -13.28 10.82
CA PRO A 27 10.79 -12.63 11.30
C PRO A 27 11.62 -13.59 12.17
N GLY A 28 12.87 -13.82 11.75
CA GLY A 28 13.86 -14.64 12.49
C GLY A 28 13.60 -16.13 12.54
N GLY A 29 12.51 -16.61 11.95
CA GLY A 29 12.18 -18.04 11.96
C GLY A 29 12.43 -18.73 10.62
N PRO A 30 12.37 -20.07 10.59
CA PRO A 30 12.26 -20.77 9.33
C PRO A 30 10.92 -20.43 8.68
N ALA A 31 10.93 -19.99 7.41
CA ALA A 31 9.71 -19.80 6.67
C ALA A 31 9.07 -21.18 6.38
N PRO A 32 7.78 -21.38 6.70
CA PRO A 32 7.08 -22.65 6.43
C PRO A 32 6.86 -22.88 4.94
N VAL A 33 7.14 -21.87 4.11
CA VAL A 33 7.00 -21.90 2.66
C VAL A 33 8.27 -21.40 1.98
N GLY A 34 8.71 -22.09 0.95
CA GLY A 34 9.86 -21.67 0.14
C GLY A 34 9.52 -20.48 -0.77
N ARG A 35 10.53 -19.68 -1.12
CA ARG A 35 10.39 -18.49 -1.98
C ARG A 35 9.71 -18.81 -3.32
N ALA A 36 10.08 -19.91 -3.96
CA ALA A 36 9.50 -20.32 -5.24
C ALA A 36 8.01 -20.69 -5.11
N ALA A 37 7.64 -21.39 -4.05
CA ALA A 37 6.25 -21.75 -3.78
C ALA A 37 5.39 -20.50 -3.50
N LEU A 38 5.92 -19.55 -2.73
CA LEU A 38 5.24 -18.28 -2.47
C LEU A 38 5.08 -17.46 -3.76
N ALA A 39 6.14 -17.34 -4.57
CA ALA A 39 6.10 -16.64 -5.85
C ALA A 39 5.06 -17.25 -6.80
N GLY A 40 5.02 -18.59 -6.87
CA GLY A 40 4.02 -19.31 -7.67
C GLY A 40 2.59 -19.11 -7.17
N ALA A 41 2.38 -19.06 -5.85
CA ALA A 41 1.07 -18.78 -5.27
C ALA A 41 0.62 -17.35 -5.60
N ILE A 42 1.48 -16.35 -5.41
CA ILE A 42 1.19 -14.95 -5.74
C ILE A 42 0.84 -14.80 -7.23
N ALA A 43 1.64 -15.40 -8.12
CA ALA A 43 1.38 -15.35 -9.56
C ALA A 43 0.02 -15.97 -9.93
N ARG A 44 -0.32 -17.11 -9.33
CA ARG A 44 -1.60 -17.78 -9.55
C ARG A 44 -2.78 -16.91 -9.10
N GLU A 45 -2.70 -16.29 -7.92
CA GLU A 45 -3.74 -15.39 -7.42
C GLU A 45 -3.91 -14.15 -8.32
N LEU A 46 -2.80 -13.54 -8.75
CA LEU A 46 -2.84 -12.41 -9.69
C LEU A 46 -3.50 -12.79 -11.02
N LEU A 47 -3.13 -13.95 -11.58
CA LEU A 47 -3.72 -14.44 -12.84
C LEU A 47 -5.21 -14.75 -12.69
N ALA A 48 -5.64 -15.23 -11.52
CA ALA A 48 -7.05 -15.48 -11.23
C ALA A 48 -7.87 -14.19 -11.17
N LEU A 49 -7.28 -13.09 -10.69
CA LEU A 49 -7.93 -11.78 -10.63
C LEU A 49 -7.99 -11.06 -11.99
N CYS A 50 -7.03 -11.33 -12.91
CA CYS A 50 -6.90 -10.62 -14.19
C CYS A 50 -8.16 -10.62 -15.07
N PRO A 51 -8.96 -11.70 -15.22
CA PRO A 51 -10.08 -11.72 -16.15
C PRO A 51 -11.22 -10.78 -15.80
N ALA A 52 -11.45 -10.53 -14.52
CA ALA A 52 -12.60 -9.77 -14.06
C ALA A 52 -12.24 -8.50 -13.27
N PHE A 53 -11.04 -8.41 -12.70
CA PHE A 53 -10.63 -7.37 -11.75
C PHE A 53 -11.66 -7.13 -10.63
N ASP A 54 -12.36 -8.17 -10.25
CA ASP A 54 -13.45 -8.12 -9.25
C ASP A 54 -12.89 -8.25 -7.83
N CYS A 55 -11.95 -7.36 -7.48
CA CYS A 55 -11.34 -7.33 -6.15
C CYS A 55 -11.49 -5.96 -5.45
N LEU A 56 -12.27 -5.04 -6.05
CA LEU A 56 -12.31 -3.67 -5.58
C LEU A 56 -12.94 -3.55 -4.18
N ASP A 57 -13.99 -4.32 -3.91
CA ASP A 57 -14.64 -4.31 -2.59
C ASP A 57 -13.74 -4.90 -1.52
N GLU A 58 -13.01 -5.96 -1.82
CA GLU A 58 -12.01 -6.52 -0.91
C GLU A 58 -10.84 -5.54 -0.70
N TYR A 59 -10.36 -4.90 -1.75
CA TYR A 59 -9.35 -3.86 -1.66
C TYR A 59 -9.80 -2.70 -0.76
N ARG A 60 -11.02 -2.20 -0.94
CA ARG A 60 -11.63 -1.16 -0.10
C ARG A 60 -11.69 -1.57 1.36
N SER A 61 -12.11 -2.80 1.63
CA SER A 61 -12.24 -3.33 3.00
C SER A 61 -10.89 -3.45 3.73
N ARG A 62 -9.81 -3.68 2.99
CA ARG A 62 -8.44 -3.80 3.53
C ARG A 62 -7.66 -2.50 3.52
N CYS A 63 -8.13 -1.47 2.80
CA CYS A 63 -7.43 -0.21 2.70
C CYS A 63 -7.66 0.63 3.96
N PHE A 64 -6.62 0.84 4.74
CA PHE A 64 -6.69 1.64 5.99
C PHE A 64 -6.51 3.15 5.76
N VAL A 65 -6.18 3.57 4.56
CA VAL A 65 -5.86 4.97 4.25
C VAL A 65 -7.09 5.91 4.30
N PRO A 66 -8.27 5.53 3.78
CA PRO A 66 -9.47 6.37 3.90
C PRO A 66 -9.80 6.75 5.35
N GLY A 67 -10.21 7.99 5.55
CA GLY A 67 -10.49 8.55 6.88
C GLY A 67 -9.30 9.24 7.56
N HIS A 68 -8.10 9.07 7.04
CA HIS A 68 -6.89 9.65 7.60
C HIS A 68 -6.39 10.87 6.80
N TRP A 69 -5.63 11.73 7.49
CA TRP A 69 -4.85 12.75 6.82
C TRP A 69 -3.62 12.13 6.19
N VAL A 70 -3.33 12.54 4.97
CA VAL A 70 -2.20 12.05 4.18
C VAL A 70 -1.40 13.20 3.60
N THR A 71 -0.11 12.99 3.43
CA THR A 71 0.72 13.90 2.63
C THR A 71 0.79 13.37 1.21
N VAL A 72 0.28 14.15 0.27
CA VAL A 72 0.33 13.85 -1.16
C VAL A 72 1.56 14.53 -1.74
N CYS A 73 2.46 13.73 -2.30
CA CYS A 73 3.67 14.22 -2.97
C CYS A 73 3.52 13.95 -4.47
N THR A 74 3.49 15.01 -5.26
CA THR A 74 3.51 14.95 -6.72
C THR A 74 4.79 15.56 -7.26
N ALA A 75 5.06 15.43 -8.55
CA ALA A 75 6.19 16.11 -9.17
C ALA A 75 6.10 17.64 -9.09
N ALA A 76 4.88 18.18 -8.98
CA ALA A 76 4.64 19.64 -8.98
C ALA A 76 4.57 20.23 -7.56
N GLU A 77 4.00 19.50 -6.60
CA GLU A 77 3.73 20.04 -5.26
C GLU A 77 3.61 18.93 -4.21
N THR A 78 3.78 19.32 -2.96
CA THR A 78 3.47 18.48 -1.78
C THR A 78 2.41 19.19 -0.95
N TYR A 79 1.35 18.48 -0.56
CA TYR A 79 0.25 19.04 0.21
C TYR A 79 -0.39 18.01 1.15
N ALA A 80 -1.02 18.51 2.21
CA ALA A 80 -1.85 17.71 3.09
C ALA A 80 -3.28 17.61 2.54
N ALA A 81 -3.88 16.43 2.66
CA ALA A 81 -5.26 16.20 2.30
C ALA A 81 -5.87 15.10 3.16
N ARG A 82 -7.18 15.09 3.29
CA ARG A 82 -7.92 14.00 3.92
C ARG A 82 -8.24 12.95 2.87
N ALA A 83 -7.83 11.72 3.10
CA ALA A 83 -8.24 10.59 2.28
C ALA A 83 -9.72 10.26 2.55
N ILE A 84 -10.54 10.22 1.50
CA ILE A 84 -11.99 10.08 1.61
C ILE A 84 -12.42 8.63 1.34
N ALA A 85 -12.05 8.10 0.18
CA ALA A 85 -12.49 6.79 -0.28
C ALA A 85 -11.58 6.28 -1.42
N ILE A 86 -11.77 5.03 -1.79
CA ILE A 86 -11.30 4.47 -3.06
C ILE A 86 -12.47 4.50 -4.04
N ASP A 87 -12.29 5.10 -5.21
CA ASP A 87 -13.33 5.18 -6.24
C ASP A 87 -13.48 3.86 -7.03
N ASP A 88 -14.40 3.83 -8.00
CA ASP A 88 -14.67 2.64 -8.80
C ASP A 88 -13.57 2.29 -9.81
N ASN A 89 -12.59 3.18 -10.00
CA ASN A 89 -11.40 2.95 -10.80
C ASN A 89 -10.17 2.56 -9.94
N GLY A 90 -10.36 2.42 -8.61
CA GLY A 90 -9.29 2.14 -7.67
C GLY A 90 -8.44 3.35 -7.28
N ALA A 91 -8.82 4.57 -7.69
CA ALA A 91 -8.13 5.78 -7.32
C ALA A 91 -8.44 6.21 -5.87
N LEU A 92 -7.45 6.77 -5.18
CA LEU A 92 -7.68 7.37 -3.87
C LEU A 92 -8.27 8.77 -4.04
N LEU A 93 -9.50 8.97 -3.57
CA LEU A 93 -10.12 10.27 -3.46
C LEU A 93 -9.60 10.99 -2.24
N VAL A 94 -9.07 12.20 -2.44
CA VAL A 94 -8.59 13.07 -1.37
C VAL A 94 -9.30 14.42 -1.41
N GLU A 95 -9.43 15.04 -0.24
CA GLU A 95 -10.00 16.37 -0.08
C GLU A 95 -8.99 17.27 0.64
N ARG A 96 -8.63 18.37 -0.01
CA ARG A 96 -7.79 19.42 0.58
C ARG A 96 -8.59 20.30 1.53
N GLU A 97 -7.89 21.02 2.39
CA GLU A 97 -8.45 22.13 3.12
C GLU A 97 -9.14 23.11 2.14
N GLY A 98 -10.39 23.49 2.46
CA GLY A 98 -11.23 24.26 1.53
C GLY A 98 -12.13 23.41 0.62
N GLY A 99 -12.20 22.08 0.81
CA GLY A 99 -13.17 21.21 0.14
C GLY A 99 -12.80 20.81 -1.30
N ARG A 100 -11.62 21.16 -1.78
CA ARG A 100 -11.18 20.76 -3.14
C ARG A 100 -10.82 19.28 -3.17
N ARG A 101 -11.48 18.53 -4.04
CA ARG A 101 -11.27 17.09 -4.21
C ARG A 101 -10.38 16.78 -5.42
N ALA A 102 -9.62 15.69 -5.29
CA ALA A 102 -8.81 15.12 -6.36
C ALA A 102 -8.83 13.59 -6.28
N ALA A 103 -8.77 12.93 -7.44
CA ALA A 103 -8.58 11.49 -7.55
C ALA A 103 -7.10 11.22 -7.88
N LEU A 104 -6.44 10.46 -7.02
CA LEU A 104 -5.03 10.10 -7.17
C LEU A 104 -4.94 8.72 -7.83
N GLN A 105 -4.56 8.67 -9.09
CA GLN A 105 -4.62 7.42 -9.85
C GLN A 105 -3.28 6.79 -9.92
N HIS A 106 -2.19 7.11 -10.16
CA HIS A 106 -0.95 6.32 -10.29
C HIS A 106 0.30 7.15 -10.51
N GLY A 107 1.41 6.50 -10.49
CA GLY A 107 2.69 6.91 -11.01
C GLY A 107 3.55 7.61 -9.97
N GLU A 108 3.54 8.91 -9.92
CA GLU A 108 4.50 9.72 -9.18
C GLU A 108 3.95 10.27 -7.87
N VAL A 109 2.95 9.63 -7.29
CA VAL A 109 2.32 10.07 -6.03
C VAL A 109 2.79 9.20 -4.88
N SER A 110 3.45 9.80 -3.92
CA SER A 110 3.78 9.16 -2.65
C SER A 110 2.78 9.61 -1.59
N ILE A 111 2.14 8.66 -0.92
CA ILE A 111 1.16 8.92 0.14
C ILE A 111 1.78 8.45 1.45
N ARG A 112 1.87 9.33 2.41
CA ARG A 112 2.32 9.01 3.76
C ARG A 112 1.24 9.42 4.75
N PRO A 113 0.71 8.49 5.57
CA PRO A 113 -0.19 8.88 6.65
C PRO A 113 0.52 9.87 7.55
N THR A 114 -0.09 11.02 7.79
CA THR A 114 0.40 11.94 8.82
C THR A 114 0.11 11.32 10.18
N LYS A 115 1.13 11.19 11.01
CA LYS A 115 0.92 10.83 12.42
C LYS A 115 0.02 11.91 13.02
N THR A 116 -1.18 11.53 13.41
CA THR A 116 -1.98 12.34 14.32
C THR A 116 -1.25 12.32 15.66
N GLU A 117 -0.77 13.46 16.12
CA GLU A 117 -0.37 13.65 17.51
C GLU A 117 -1.57 13.50 18.43
#